data_e85b08b3be5a7db794e9c01663f35d55
#
_entry.id   e85b08b3be5a7db794e9c01663f35d55
#
_cell.length_a   1.000
_cell.length_b   1.000
_cell.length_c   1.000
_cell.angle_alpha   90.00
_cell.angle_beta   90.00
_cell.angle_gamma   90.00
#
_symmetry.space_group_name_H-M   'P 1'
#
loop_
_entity.id
_entity.type
_entity.pdbx_description
1 polymer ?
#
loop_
_entity_poly.entity_id
_entity_poly.type
_entity_poly.pdbx_seq_one_letter_code
_entity_poly.pdbx_strand_id
1 'polypeptide(L)'
;DQTHRIRMAFNSGMLKFSVTTPDLGEAQDELPIRYNGDQLEIGFNASYLLEILRFMPTDEIRLTFKAPERAATIEPEGWTDSATYMCLVMPLRLMD
;
A
#
# COMPACT_ATOMS: atom_id res chain seq x y z
N ASP A 1 -8.55 -20.05 -4.39
CA ASP A 1 -7.47 -19.08 -4.31
C ASP A 1 -7.64 -18.16 -3.13
N GLN A 2 -6.61 -18.06 -2.35
CA GLN A 2 -6.62 -17.24 -1.15
C GLN A 2 -6.14 -15.83 -1.44
N THR A 3 -6.96 -14.87 -1.12
CA THR A 3 -6.58 -13.48 -1.25
C THR A 3 -5.81 -13.06 -0.01
N HIS A 4 -4.57 -12.74 -0.19
CA HIS A 4 -3.75 -12.23 0.91
C HIS A 4 -4.00 -10.74 1.03
N ARG A 5 -4.63 -10.36 2.12
CA ARG A 5 -4.98 -8.97 2.36
C ARG A 5 -3.94 -8.34 3.27
N ILE A 6 -3.43 -7.20 2.85
CA ILE A 6 -2.55 -6.43 3.71
C ILE A 6 -3.32 -5.21 4.20
N ARG A 7 -3.27 -4.99 5.51
CA ARG A 7 -3.88 -3.81 6.12
C ARG A 7 -2.80 -2.80 6.37
N MET A 8 -3.00 -1.58 5.89
CA MET A 8 -2.02 -0.51 6.02
C MET A 8 -2.65 0.63 6.80
N ALA A 9 -2.03 0.98 7.92
CA ALA A 9 -2.49 2.06 8.77
C ALA A 9 -1.50 3.21 8.66
N PHE A 10 -1.97 4.34 8.12
CA PHE A 10 -1.15 5.51 7.90
C PHE A 10 -1.31 6.48 9.04
N ASN A 11 -0.23 6.80 9.70
CA ASN A 11 -0.17 7.80 10.76
C ASN A 11 0.89 8.82 10.42
N SER A 12 0.87 9.94 11.12
CA SER A 12 1.86 10.96 10.87
C SER A 12 3.27 10.38 11.02
N GLY A 13 4.00 10.32 9.91
CA GLY A 13 5.38 9.86 9.90
C GLY A 13 5.57 8.35 10.01
N MET A 14 4.49 7.57 10.02
CA MET A 14 4.64 6.14 10.25
C MET A 14 3.57 5.35 9.51
N LEU A 15 3.99 4.26 8.89
CA LEU A 15 3.09 3.29 8.30
C LEU A 15 3.22 1.98 9.05
N LYS A 16 2.10 1.50 9.55
CA LYS A 16 2.02 0.17 10.15
C LYS A 16 1.24 -0.73 9.21
N PHE A 17 1.73 -1.94 9.01
CA PHE A 17 1.03 -2.86 8.13
C PHE A 17 1.02 -4.25 8.73
N SER A 18 -0.03 -4.99 8.42
CA SER A 18 -0.21 -6.34 8.91
C SER A 18 -0.79 -7.21 7.82
N VAL A 19 -0.36 -8.46 7.81
CA VAL A 19 -0.83 -9.46 6.87
C VAL A 19 -1.29 -10.67 7.66
N THR A 20 -2.48 -11.14 7.37
CA THR A 20 -3.01 -12.33 8.01
C THR A 20 -3.10 -13.44 6.98
N THR A 21 -2.52 -14.59 7.30
CA THR A 21 -2.60 -15.76 6.43
C THR A 21 -3.20 -16.92 7.21
N PRO A 22 -3.91 -17.81 6.52
CA PRO A 22 -4.55 -18.94 7.22
C PRO A 22 -3.54 -19.86 7.91
N ASP A 23 -2.37 -20.03 7.33
CA ASP A 23 -1.41 -21.01 7.83
C ASP A 23 -0.47 -20.44 8.85
N LEU A 24 -0.01 -19.21 8.66
CA LEU A 24 1.06 -18.63 9.45
C LEU A 24 0.57 -17.66 10.51
N GLY A 25 -0.71 -17.33 10.49
CA GLY A 25 -1.23 -16.36 11.41
C GLY A 25 -0.98 -14.94 10.94
N GLU A 26 -0.68 -14.06 11.87
CA GLU A 26 -0.57 -12.64 11.57
C GLU A 26 0.88 -12.18 11.67
N ALA A 27 1.31 -11.42 10.66
CA ALA A 27 2.62 -10.77 10.66
C ALA A 27 2.41 -9.27 10.63
N GLN A 28 3.19 -8.55 11.40
CA GLN A 28 3.10 -7.09 11.50
C GLN A 28 4.47 -6.47 11.38
N ASP A 29 4.48 -5.25 10.85
CA ASP A 29 5.71 -4.50 10.73
C ASP A 29 5.35 -3.02 10.61
N GLU A 30 6.36 -2.16 10.71
CA GLU A 30 6.14 -0.73 10.55
C GLU A 30 7.39 -0.10 9.97
N LEU A 31 7.19 1.03 9.29
CA LEU A 31 8.31 1.76 8.75
C LEU A 31 8.01 3.26 8.73
N PRO A 32 9.04 4.09 8.77
CA PRO A 32 8.84 5.54 8.71
C PRO A 32 8.48 5.95 7.29
N ILE A 33 7.55 6.90 7.20
CA ILE A 33 7.11 7.43 5.92
C ILE A 33 6.93 8.94 6.05
N ARG A 34 6.80 9.61 4.91
CA ARG A 34 6.46 11.02 4.88
C ARG A 34 4.97 11.14 4.62
N TYR A 35 4.22 11.36 5.68
CA TYR A 35 2.78 11.42 5.60
C TYR A 35 2.26 12.41 6.64
N ASN A 36 1.46 13.37 6.20
CA ASN A 36 0.91 14.40 7.07
C ASN A 36 -0.60 14.39 7.16
N GLY A 37 -1.25 13.44 6.52
CA GLY A 37 -2.71 13.41 6.50
C GLY A 37 -3.31 12.85 7.77
N ASP A 38 -4.62 12.74 7.77
CA ASP A 38 -5.34 12.14 8.86
C ASP A 38 -5.04 10.66 8.96
N GLN A 39 -5.21 10.12 10.15
CA GLN A 39 -5.04 8.69 10.36
C GLN A 39 -6.00 7.93 9.46
N LEU A 40 -5.48 6.90 8.78
CA LEU A 40 -6.24 6.21 7.75
C LEU A 40 -5.84 4.75 7.70
N GLU A 41 -6.84 3.87 7.60
CA GLU A 41 -6.59 2.45 7.35
C GLU A 41 -7.16 2.06 6.01
N ILE A 42 -6.37 1.27 5.27
CA ILE A 42 -6.76 0.87 3.94
C ILE A 42 -6.21 -0.53 3.69
N GLY A 43 -6.98 -1.34 2.96
CA GLY A 43 -6.57 -2.70 2.65
C GLY A 43 -6.26 -2.86 1.19
N PHE A 44 -5.28 -3.71 0.89
CA PHE A 44 -4.93 -4.02 -0.49
C PHE A 44 -4.69 -5.52 -0.63
N ASN A 45 -4.75 -5.98 -1.86
CA ASN A 45 -4.33 -7.33 -2.20
C ASN A 45 -2.81 -7.37 -2.19
N ALA A 46 -2.24 -8.13 -1.26
CA ALA A 46 -0.79 -8.12 -1.05
C ALA A 46 -0.03 -8.64 -2.26
N SER A 47 -0.55 -9.68 -2.91
CA SER A 47 0.13 -10.22 -4.10
C SER A 47 0.19 -9.21 -5.22
N TYR A 48 -0.91 -8.52 -5.42
CA TYR A 48 -1.00 -7.51 -6.45
C TYR A 48 -0.06 -6.34 -6.16
N LEU A 49 -0.03 -5.94 -4.91
CA LEU A 49 0.84 -4.85 -4.48
C LEU A 49 2.32 -5.20 -4.67
N LEU A 50 2.67 -6.44 -4.35
CA LEU A 50 4.05 -6.88 -4.54
C LEU A 50 4.46 -6.87 -6.00
N GLU A 51 3.56 -7.24 -6.90
CA GLU A 51 3.87 -7.20 -8.32
C GLU A 51 4.13 -5.78 -8.79
N ILE A 52 3.32 -4.85 -8.30
CA ILE A 52 3.51 -3.44 -8.66
C ILE A 52 4.86 -2.95 -8.16
N LEU A 53 5.21 -3.29 -6.94
CA LEU A 53 6.47 -2.84 -6.36
C LEU A 53 7.68 -3.38 -7.10
N ARG A 54 7.57 -4.59 -7.66
CA ARG A 54 8.66 -5.14 -8.45
C ARG A 54 8.92 -4.37 -9.73
N PHE A 55 7.89 -3.71 -10.25
CA PHE A 55 7.98 -2.93 -11.47
C PHE A 55 8.64 -1.57 -11.25
N MET A 56 8.65 -1.09 -10.02
CA MET A 56 9.11 0.27 -9.75
C MET A 56 10.61 0.37 -9.92
N PRO A 57 11.08 1.40 -10.65
CA PRO A 57 12.52 1.55 -10.91
C PRO A 57 13.29 2.20 -9.77
N THR A 58 12.60 2.65 -8.73
CA THR A 58 13.22 3.35 -7.61
C THR A 58 12.97 2.61 -6.32
N ASP A 59 13.81 2.87 -5.32
CA ASP A 59 13.64 2.27 -4.00
C ASP A 59 12.48 2.89 -3.23
N GLU A 60 12.11 4.11 -3.59
CA GLU A 60 11.02 4.80 -2.91
C GLU A 60 9.89 5.04 -3.90
N ILE A 61 8.67 4.94 -3.39
CA ILE A 61 7.49 5.16 -4.20
C ILE A 61 6.61 6.20 -3.53
N ARG A 62 5.75 6.80 -4.33
CA ARG A 62 4.74 7.72 -3.84
C ARG A 62 3.38 7.06 -3.97
N LEU A 63 2.69 6.96 -2.86
CA LEU A 63 1.35 6.41 -2.82
C LEU A 63 0.38 7.55 -2.58
N THR A 64 -0.56 7.73 -3.50
CA THR A 64 -1.54 8.79 -3.40
C THR A 64 -2.94 8.21 -3.34
N PHE A 65 -3.72 8.63 -2.35
CA PHE A 65 -5.10 8.18 -2.21
C PHE A 65 -5.93 9.31 -1.62
N LYS A 66 -7.21 9.32 -1.99
CA LYS A 66 -8.11 10.37 -1.54
C LYS A 66 -9.08 9.88 -0.48
N ALA A 67 -9.44 8.61 -0.55
CA ALA A 67 -10.37 8.02 0.39
C ALA A 67 -10.13 6.52 0.42
N PRO A 68 -10.47 5.86 1.53
CA PRO A 68 -10.19 4.43 1.65
C PRO A 68 -10.89 3.55 0.63
N GLU A 69 -12.00 4.04 0.06
CA GLU A 69 -12.77 3.25 -0.89
C GLU A 69 -12.45 3.61 -2.33
N ARG A 70 -11.55 4.55 -2.58
CA ARG A 70 -11.22 4.97 -3.92
C ARG A 70 -9.89 4.41 -4.35
N ALA A 71 -9.69 4.31 -5.66
CA ALA A 71 -8.43 3.82 -6.19
C ALA A 71 -7.27 4.70 -5.73
N ALA A 72 -6.16 4.05 -5.43
CA ALA A 72 -4.93 4.75 -5.10
C ALA A 72 -3.99 4.66 -6.28
N THR A 73 -3.04 5.58 -6.34
CA THR A 73 -2.01 5.54 -7.37
C THR A 73 -0.65 5.31 -6.71
N ILE A 74 0.17 4.52 -7.38
CA ILE A 74 1.53 4.25 -6.95
C ILE A 74 2.46 4.65 -8.08
N GLU A 75 3.45 5.47 -7.78
CA GLU A 75 4.41 5.91 -8.78
C GLU A 75 5.78 6.00 -8.15
N PRO A 76 6.83 5.89 -8.98
CA PRO A 76 8.18 5.98 -8.43
C PRO A 76 8.50 7.41 -8.01
N GLU A 77 9.09 7.52 -6.83
CA GLU A 77 9.43 8.84 -6.30
C GLU A 77 10.70 9.33 -6.96
N GLY A 78 10.64 10.57 -7.49
CA GLY A 78 11.82 11.18 -8.08
C GLY A 78 12.16 10.71 -9.49
N TRP A 79 11.29 9.91 -10.09
CA TRP A 79 11.52 9.43 -11.46
C TRP A 79 11.10 10.50 -12.46
N THR A 80 11.90 10.68 -13.52
CA THR A 80 11.67 11.76 -14.47
C THR A 80 10.33 11.62 -15.20
N ASP A 81 9.97 10.41 -15.57
CA ASP A 81 8.72 10.13 -16.28
C ASP A 81 7.90 9.15 -15.47
N SER A 82 7.35 9.62 -14.39
CA SER A 82 6.63 8.74 -13.47
C SER A 82 5.34 8.19 -14.09
N ALA A 83 4.80 8.88 -15.10
CA ALA A 83 3.56 8.42 -15.73
C ALA A 83 3.72 7.05 -16.36
N THR A 84 4.92 6.72 -16.83
CA THR A 84 5.18 5.43 -17.43
C THR A 84 5.00 4.29 -16.42
N TYR A 85 5.27 4.57 -15.16
CA TYR A 85 5.21 3.55 -14.12
C TYR A 85 4.05 3.73 -13.17
N MET A 86 3.17 4.68 -13.42
CA MET A 86 2.05 4.94 -12.51
C MET A 86 1.05 3.80 -12.59
N CYS A 87 0.70 3.25 -11.45
CA CYS A 87 -0.24 2.14 -11.35
C CYS A 87 -1.44 2.54 -10.51
N LEU A 88 -2.61 2.06 -10.91
CA LEU A 88 -3.82 2.23 -10.13
C LEU A 88 -4.07 0.96 -9.32
N VAL A 89 -4.38 1.14 -8.06
CA VAL A 89 -4.64 0.01 -7.16
C VAL A 89 -5.96 0.26 -6.46
N MET A 90 -6.85 -0.73 -6.55
CA MET A 90 -8.12 -0.64 -5.86
C MET A 90 -7.97 -1.18 -4.45
N PRO A 91 -8.44 -0.42 -3.46
CA PRO A 91 -8.38 -0.93 -2.08
C PRO A 91 -9.38 -2.06 -1.88
N LEU A 92 -9.06 -2.93 -0.95
CA LEU A 92 -9.97 -3.97 -0.50
C LEU A 92 -10.75 -3.45 0.69
N ARG A 93 -12.00 -3.92 0.80
CA ARG A 93 -12.82 -3.53 1.92
C ARG A 93 -12.30 -4.21 3.18
N LEU A 94 -12.09 -3.40 4.21
CA LEU A 94 -11.69 -3.92 5.51
C LEU A 94 -12.95 -4.20 6.31
N MET A 95 -13.32 -5.46 6.37
CA MET A 95 -14.51 -5.88 7.11
C MET A 95 -14.09 -6.49 8.43
N ASP A 96 -14.61 -5.97 9.48
CA ASP A 96 -14.31 -6.47 10.82
C ASP A 96 -15.48 -7.23 11.39
#